data_ac49109324d80c94bc9145a8e6a38a71
#
_entry.id   ac49109324d80c94bc9145a8e6a38a71
#
_cell.length_a   1.000
_cell.length_b   1.000
_cell.length_c   1.000
_cell.angle_alpha   90.00
_cell.angle_beta   90.00
_cell.angle_gamma   90.00
#
_symmetry.space_group_name_H-M   'P 1'
#
loop_
_entity.id
_entity.type
_entity.pdbx_description
1 polymer ?
#
loop_
_entity_poly.entity_id
_entity_poly.type
_entity_poly.pdbx_seq_one_letter_code
_entity_poly.pdbx_strand_id
1 'polypeptide(L)'
;STDSVNGAPIQTPDAFYLTRRIDALGTYSAYRKFHVGADGMPEADGNVYTKIRTADSHEDEMPLVSTRALPVTLFGADGSETEATMPVGTKFYVRATDEETFVDMELEDGRKCRIAVRQSGDGWGFLIDGVSEEECFEFVPYAG
;
A
#
# COMPACT_ATOMS: atom_id res chain seq x y z
N SER A 1 -15.05 -17.11 4.01
CA SER A 1 -15.86 -15.94 3.73
C SER A 1 -15.95 -15.67 2.25
N THR A 2 -17.07 -15.12 1.84
CA THR A 2 -17.31 -14.76 0.44
C THR A 2 -17.16 -13.27 0.18
N ASP A 3 -16.47 -12.56 1.06
CA ASP A 3 -16.40 -11.11 1.04
C ASP A 3 -15.50 -10.55 -0.05
N SER A 4 -14.82 -11.40 -0.83
CA SER A 4 -13.94 -10.92 -1.90
C SER A 4 -13.93 -11.86 -3.08
N VAL A 5 -13.70 -11.29 -4.27
CA VAL A 5 -13.49 -12.01 -5.52
C VAL A 5 -12.19 -11.49 -6.11
N ASN A 6 -11.24 -12.38 -6.42
CA ASN A 6 -9.92 -12.02 -6.95
C ASN A 6 -9.19 -11.00 -6.06
N GLY A 7 -9.38 -11.09 -4.74
CA GLY A 7 -8.75 -10.18 -3.80
C GLY A 7 -9.46 -8.86 -3.60
N ALA A 8 -10.50 -8.55 -4.38
CA ALA A 8 -11.29 -7.34 -4.25
C ALA A 8 -12.60 -7.65 -3.51
N PRO A 9 -13.12 -6.73 -2.67
CA PRO A 9 -14.40 -6.91 -2.00
C PRO A 9 -15.55 -7.03 -2.98
N ILE A 10 -16.60 -7.75 -2.57
CA ILE A 10 -17.80 -7.92 -3.37
C ILE A 10 -18.64 -6.65 -3.28
N GLN A 11 -19.10 -6.15 -4.41
CA GLN A 11 -19.93 -4.95 -4.49
C GLN A 11 -21.34 -5.23 -3.98
N THR A 12 -21.95 -4.22 -3.36
CA THR A 12 -23.33 -4.25 -2.88
C THR A 12 -24.12 -3.10 -3.49
N PRO A 13 -25.48 -3.09 -3.39
CA PRO A 13 -26.27 -1.99 -3.96
C PRO A 13 -25.91 -0.60 -3.42
N ASP A 14 -25.52 -0.49 -2.15
CA ASP A 14 -25.24 0.79 -1.51
C ASP A 14 -23.75 1.15 -1.48
N ALA A 15 -22.88 0.17 -1.76
CA ALA A 15 -21.44 0.37 -1.74
C ALA A 15 -20.83 -0.37 -2.92
N PHE A 16 -19.80 0.22 -3.51
CA PHE A 16 -19.11 -0.38 -4.63
C PHE A 16 -17.62 -0.06 -4.59
N TYR A 17 -16.85 -0.78 -5.38
CA TYR A 17 -15.40 -0.65 -5.42
C TYR A 17 -14.96 -0.36 -6.84
N LEU A 18 -14.05 0.60 -6.97
CA LEU A 18 -13.42 0.87 -8.24
C LEU A 18 -11.96 0.44 -8.14
N THR A 19 -11.50 -0.26 -9.16
CA THR A 19 -10.11 -0.73 -9.22
C THR A 19 -9.32 0.13 -10.18
N ARG A 20 -8.03 0.28 -9.89
CA ARG A 20 -7.12 0.97 -10.82
C ARG A 20 -5.70 0.47 -10.59
N ARG A 21 -4.86 0.76 -11.56
CA ARG A 21 -3.44 0.52 -11.47
C ARG A 21 -2.81 1.61 -10.61
N ILE A 22 -1.96 1.20 -9.69
CA ILE A 22 -1.23 2.10 -8.79
C ILE A 22 0.26 1.91 -9.01
N ASP A 23 1.00 3.02 -9.07
CA ASP A 23 2.46 3.02 -9.16
C ASP A 23 3.03 3.72 -7.92
N ALA A 24 3.07 2.99 -6.81
CA ALA A 24 3.63 3.47 -5.55
C ALA A 24 4.41 2.31 -4.92
N LEU A 25 5.73 2.39 -4.94
CA LEU A 25 6.64 1.31 -4.53
C LEU A 25 6.39 0.02 -5.33
N GLY A 26 6.22 0.19 -6.65
CA GLY A 26 5.89 -0.88 -7.57
C GLY A 26 4.55 -0.67 -8.23
N THR A 27 4.24 -1.48 -9.23
CA THR A 27 2.96 -1.42 -9.94
C THR A 27 2.08 -2.58 -9.51
N TYR A 28 0.84 -2.27 -9.16
CA TYR A 28 -0.13 -3.29 -8.75
C TYR A 28 -1.55 -2.77 -8.97
N SER A 29 -2.51 -3.69 -8.94
CA SER A 29 -3.92 -3.31 -8.97
C SER A 29 -4.41 -3.09 -7.54
N ALA A 30 -5.21 -2.05 -7.36
CA ALA A 30 -5.76 -1.70 -6.06
C ALA A 30 -7.21 -1.29 -6.21
N TYR A 31 -7.96 -1.30 -5.11
CA TYR A 31 -9.35 -0.87 -5.11
C TYR A 31 -9.57 0.24 -4.09
N ARG A 32 -10.59 1.04 -4.33
CA ARG A 32 -11.04 2.08 -3.42
C ARG A 32 -12.55 1.96 -3.27
N LYS A 33 -13.02 2.09 -2.06
CA LYS A 33 -14.44 1.97 -1.74
C LYS A 33 -15.17 3.28 -1.97
N PHE A 34 -16.36 3.17 -2.54
CA PHE A 34 -17.27 4.29 -2.80
C PHE A 34 -18.66 3.95 -2.29
N HIS A 35 -19.46 4.97 -2.06
CA HIS A 35 -20.88 4.81 -1.77
C HIS A 35 -21.66 5.82 -2.60
N VAL A 36 -22.97 5.64 -2.69
CA VAL A 36 -23.85 6.57 -3.39
C VAL A 36 -24.24 7.66 -2.40
N GLY A 37 -23.87 8.90 -2.73
CA GLY A 37 -24.18 10.05 -1.90
C GLY A 37 -25.64 10.47 -1.95
N ALA A 38 -26.01 11.47 -1.13
CA ALA A 38 -27.38 11.95 -1.02
C ALA A 38 -27.91 12.52 -2.34
N ASP A 39 -27.03 13.00 -3.21
CA ASP A 39 -27.39 13.53 -4.53
C ASP A 39 -27.41 12.48 -5.62
N GLY A 40 -27.21 11.21 -5.28
CA GLY A 40 -27.13 10.11 -6.24
C GLY A 40 -25.78 9.96 -6.92
N MET A 41 -24.79 10.77 -6.56
CA MET A 41 -23.48 10.71 -7.17
C MET A 41 -22.52 9.86 -6.33
N PRO A 42 -21.54 9.17 -6.97
CA PRO A 42 -20.54 8.40 -6.24
C PRO A 42 -19.69 9.29 -5.34
N GLU A 43 -19.49 8.84 -4.11
CA GLU A 43 -18.59 9.50 -3.15
C GLU A 43 -17.61 8.47 -2.60
N ALA A 44 -16.33 8.83 -2.53
CA ALA A 44 -15.30 7.92 -2.03
C ALA A 44 -15.36 7.83 -0.50
N ASP A 45 -15.18 6.63 0.02
CA ASP A 45 -15.11 6.35 1.46
C ASP A 45 -13.68 6.54 1.97
N GLY A 46 -13.06 7.66 1.68
CA GLY A 46 -11.68 7.90 2.03
C GLY A 46 -10.80 7.95 0.79
N ASN A 47 -9.51 8.11 0.99
CA ASN A 47 -8.56 8.31 -0.10
C ASN A 47 -7.54 7.17 -0.22
N VAL A 48 -7.80 6.02 0.42
CA VAL A 48 -6.87 4.90 0.46
C VAL A 48 -7.22 3.85 -0.59
N TYR A 49 -6.21 3.43 -1.34
CA TYR A 49 -6.29 2.32 -2.27
C TYR A 49 -5.67 1.09 -1.62
N THR A 50 -6.40 -0.01 -1.57
CA THR A 50 -5.95 -1.27 -1.00
C THR A 50 -5.50 -2.20 -2.11
N LYS A 51 -4.30 -2.76 -1.99
CA LYS A 51 -3.75 -3.68 -2.99
C LYS A 51 -4.60 -4.93 -3.08
N ILE A 52 -4.93 -5.32 -4.31
CA ILE A 52 -5.61 -6.59 -4.57
C ILE A 52 -4.57 -7.71 -4.48
N ARG A 53 -4.81 -8.64 -3.58
CA ARG A 53 -3.91 -9.77 -3.36
C ARG A 53 -4.45 -11.00 -4.06
N THR A 54 -3.57 -11.65 -4.83
CA THR A 54 -3.91 -12.91 -5.49
C THR A 54 -3.29 -14.10 -4.78
N ALA A 55 -2.49 -13.85 -3.75
CA ALA A 55 -1.82 -14.87 -2.96
C ALA A 55 -2.26 -14.79 -1.50
N ASP A 56 -2.46 -15.94 -0.87
CA ASP A 56 -2.86 -16.01 0.55
C ASP A 56 -1.68 -15.95 1.51
N SER A 57 -0.47 -16.14 1.00
CA SER A 57 0.74 -16.16 1.82
C SER A 57 1.82 -15.29 1.21
N HIS A 58 2.82 -14.92 2.02
CA HIS A 58 3.97 -14.17 1.55
C HIS A 58 4.84 -14.96 0.59
N GLU A 59 4.70 -16.27 0.55
CA GLU A 59 5.52 -17.13 -0.33
C GLU A 59 5.32 -16.81 -1.80
N ASP A 60 4.11 -16.38 -2.16
CA ASP A 60 3.76 -16.08 -3.55
C ASP A 60 3.86 -14.59 -3.87
N GLU A 61 4.22 -13.77 -2.90
CA GLU A 61 4.41 -12.34 -3.10
C GLU A 61 5.88 -12.00 -3.22
N MET A 62 6.19 -11.01 -4.08
CA MET A 62 7.53 -10.47 -4.17
C MET A 62 7.69 -9.34 -3.15
N PRO A 63 8.57 -9.49 -2.16
CA PRO A 63 8.78 -8.42 -1.20
C PRO A 63 9.65 -7.30 -1.76
N LEU A 64 9.52 -6.12 -1.16
CA LEU A 64 10.51 -5.06 -1.33
C LEU A 64 11.57 -5.26 -0.25
N VAL A 65 12.82 -5.36 -0.65
CA VAL A 65 13.93 -5.58 0.30
C VAL A 65 14.72 -4.30 0.41
N SER A 66 14.79 -3.75 1.61
CA SER A 66 15.44 -2.46 1.82
C SER A 66 16.95 -2.53 1.61
N THR A 67 17.47 -1.49 0.94
CA THR A 67 18.93 -1.33 0.70
C THR A 67 19.55 -0.39 1.71
N ARG A 68 18.74 0.20 2.58
CA ARG A 68 19.16 1.14 3.62
C ARG A 68 18.20 1.07 4.80
N ALA A 69 18.60 1.64 5.92
CA ALA A 69 17.71 1.74 7.07
C ALA A 69 16.56 2.69 6.74
N LEU A 70 15.33 2.28 7.02
CA LEU A 70 14.13 3.07 6.68
C LEU A 70 13.33 3.40 7.93
N PRO A 71 12.95 4.69 8.12
CA PRO A 71 12.07 5.07 9.21
C PRO A 71 10.65 4.63 8.90
N VAL A 72 9.98 4.02 9.86
CA VAL A 72 8.60 3.53 9.73
C VAL A 72 7.82 3.82 11.00
N THR A 73 6.50 3.81 10.88
CA THR A 73 5.59 3.76 12.02
C THR A 73 5.07 2.34 12.13
N LEU A 74 5.31 1.67 13.25
CA LEU A 74 4.80 0.33 13.50
C LEU A 74 3.44 0.42 14.17
N PHE A 75 2.49 -0.42 13.73
CA PHE A 75 1.16 -0.49 14.32
C PHE A 75 1.05 -1.69 15.23
N GLY A 76 0.68 -1.46 16.49
CA GLY A 76 0.43 -2.55 17.42
C GLY A 76 -0.97 -3.14 17.24
N ALA A 77 -1.18 -4.34 17.81
CA ALA A 77 -2.47 -5.01 17.75
C ALA A 77 -3.59 -4.21 18.44
N ASP A 78 -3.22 -3.36 19.39
CA ASP A 78 -4.13 -2.49 20.13
C ASP A 78 -4.38 -1.14 19.46
N GLY A 79 -3.84 -0.95 18.24
CA GLY A 79 -3.95 0.31 17.51
C GLY A 79 -2.87 1.33 17.88
N SER A 80 -1.90 0.96 18.71
CA SER A 80 -0.81 1.87 19.07
C SER A 80 0.12 2.09 17.87
N GLU A 81 0.80 3.23 17.88
CA GLU A 81 1.77 3.59 16.85
C GLU A 81 3.13 3.83 17.50
N THR A 82 4.16 3.25 16.94
CA THR A 82 5.52 3.37 17.47
C THR A 82 6.48 3.70 16.32
N GLU A 83 7.26 4.75 16.49
CA GLU A 83 8.31 5.09 15.53
C GLU A 83 9.44 4.07 15.63
N ALA A 84 9.93 3.60 14.50
CA ALA A 84 11.01 2.63 14.45
C ALA A 84 11.84 2.82 13.19
N THR A 85 13.03 2.25 13.17
CA THR A 85 13.88 2.22 11.98
C THR A 85 14.13 0.78 11.62
N MET A 86 13.72 0.39 10.40
CA MET A 86 13.94 -0.97 9.92
C MET A 86 15.32 -1.07 9.28
N PRO A 87 16.09 -2.11 9.63
CA PRO A 87 17.45 -2.25 9.11
C PRO A 87 17.47 -2.61 7.62
N VAL A 88 18.65 -2.47 7.02
CA VAL A 88 18.91 -2.96 5.67
C VAL A 88 18.55 -4.44 5.57
N GLY A 89 17.93 -4.82 4.46
CA GLY A 89 17.52 -6.21 4.24
C GLY A 89 16.16 -6.58 4.79
N THR A 90 15.41 -5.61 5.29
CA THR A 90 14.04 -5.84 5.76
C THR A 90 13.13 -6.07 4.57
N LYS A 91 12.26 -7.07 4.66
CA LYS A 91 11.28 -7.39 3.62
C LYS A 91 9.93 -6.74 3.94
N PHE A 92 9.41 -6.02 2.96
CA PHE A 92 8.15 -5.31 3.08
C PHE A 92 7.18 -5.79 2.01
N TYR A 93 5.93 -5.97 2.38
CA TYR A 93 4.85 -6.32 1.45
C TYR A 93 3.84 -5.19 1.41
N VAL A 94 3.65 -4.57 0.25
CA VAL A 94 2.74 -3.43 0.09
C VAL A 94 1.31 -3.87 0.33
N ARG A 95 0.54 -3.07 1.06
CA ARG A 95 -0.87 -3.35 1.36
C ARG A 95 -1.82 -2.23 0.93
N ALA A 96 -1.47 -0.98 1.17
CA ALA A 96 -2.36 0.15 0.85
C ALA A 96 -1.57 1.44 0.71
N THR A 97 -2.15 2.43 0.05
CA THR A 97 -1.53 3.75 -0.11
C THR A 97 -2.58 4.79 -0.43
N ASP A 98 -2.33 6.04 -0.06
CA ASP A 98 -3.11 7.16 -0.54
C ASP A 98 -2.52 7.78 -1.81
N GLU A 99 -1.41 7.24 -2.32
CA GLU A 99 -0.65 7.74 -3.46
C GLU A 99 -0.03 9.13 -3.26
N GLU A 100 0.00 9.62 -2.04
CA GLU A 100 0.49 10.98 -1.79
C GLU A 100 1.43 11.07 -0.59
N THR A 101 1.04 10.49 0.54
CA THR A 101 1.72 10.74 1.80
C THR A 101 2.21 9.50 2.51
N PHE A 102 1.69 8.32 2.19
CA PHE A 102 2.11 7.10 2.87
C PHE A 102 1.90 5.84 2.03
N VAL A 103 2.63 4.80 2.39
CA VAL A 103 2.38 3.44 1.93
C VAL A 103 2.34 2.54 3.16
N ASP A 104 1.23 1.83 3.34
CA ASP A 104 1.08 0.84 4.41
C ASP A 104 1.61 -0.50 3.92
N MET A 105 2.39 -1.15 4.78
CA MET A 105 3.06 -2.39 4.43
C MET A 105 3.00 -3.37 5.59
N GLU A 106 3.26 -4.62 5.27
CA GLU A 106 3.36 -5.69 6.24
C GLU A 106 4.77 -6.25 6.22
N LEU A 107 5.32 -6.52 7.38
CA LEU A 107 6.63 -7.15 7.51
C LEU A 107 6.48 -8.66 7.37
N GLU A 108 7.59 -9.35 7.14
CA GLU A 108 7.58 -10.81 6.96
C GLU A 108 6.99 -11.55 8.17
N ASP A 109 7.15 -10.99 9.36
CA ASP A 109 6.61 -11.58 10.60
C ASP A 109 5.14 -11.24 10.86
N GLY A 110 4.49 -10.52 9.95
CA GLY A 110 3.09 -10.15 10.07
C GLY A 110 2.81 -8.81 10.73
N ARG A 111 3.83 -8.14 11.26
CA ARG A 111 3.64 -6.80 11.82
C ARG A 111 3.31 -5.82 10.70
N LYS A 112 2.46 -4.84 11.02
CA LYS A 112 2.06 -3.81 10.05
C LYS A 112 2.79 -2.52 10.33
N CYS A 113 3.13 -1.82 9.26
CA CYS A 113 3.85 -0.56 9.37
C CYS A 113 3.44 0.40 8.26
N ARG A 114 3.81 1.65 8.45
CA ARG A 114 3.57 2.71 7.47
C ARG A 114 4.88 3.42 7.18
N ILE A 115 5.16 3.62 5.91
CA ILE A 115 6.28 4.45 5.48
C ILE A 115 5.72 5.75 4.94
N ALA A 116 6.24 6.88 5.44
CA ALA A 116 5.87 8.18 4.91
C ALA A 116 6.58 8.38 3.57
N VAL A 117 5.82 8.87 2.58
CA VAL A 117 6.35 9.14 1.25
C VAL A 117 5.94 10.54 0.83
N ARG A 118 6.59 11.05 -0.20
CA ARG A 118 6.15 12.27 -0.89
C ARG A 118 6.51 12.14 -2.35
N GLN A 119 5.77 12.85 -3.19
CA GLN A 119 6.04 12.80 -4.63
C GLN A 119 7.38 13.45 -4.93
N SER A 120 8.10 12.86 -5.88
CA SER A 120 9.34 13.41 -6.39
C SER A 120 9.06 14.74 -7.10
N GLY A 121 10.02 15.67 -7.04
CA GLY A 121 9.89 16.96 -7.69
C GLY A 121 9.79 16.89 -9.22
N ASP A 122 10.22 15.79 -9.82
CA ASP A 122 10.11 15.56 -11.26
C ASP A 122 8.80 14.86 -11.65
N GLY A 123 7.92 14.59 -10.69
CA GLY A 123 6.64 13.94 -10.94
C GLY A 123 6.71 12.44 -11.15
N TRP A 124 7.88 11.84 -11.00
CA TRP A 124 8.08 10.40 -11.21
C TRP A 124 8.47 9.71 -9.91
N GLY A 125 7.58 8.81 -9.45
CA GLY A 125 7.84 8.03 -8.24
C GLY A 125 7.72 8.81 -6.95
N PHE A 126 8.18 8.21 -5.88
CA PHE A 126 8.08 8.76 -4.54
C PHE A 126 9.45 8.82 -3.86
N LEU A 127 9.56 9.73 -2.90
CA LEU A 127 10.74 9.84 -2.06
C LEU A 127 10.42 9.30 -0.67
N ILE A 128 11.33 8.53 -0.11
CA ILE A 128 11.25 8.05 1.27
C ILE A 128 12.43 8.68 2.01
N ASP A 129 12.14 9.50 3.01
CA ASP A 129 13.17 10.21 3.77
C ASP A 129 14.14 10.97 2.84
N GLY A 130 13.58 11.56 1.78
CA GLY A 130 14.36 12.35 0.82
C GLY A 130 15.11 11.52 -0.22
N VAL A 131 14.92 10.21 -0.26
CA VAL A 131 15.63 9.30 -1.17
C VAL A 131 14.63 8.62 -2.10
N SER A 132 14.97 8.53 -3.38
CA SER A 132 14.13 7.86 -4.38
C SER A 132 13.77 6.44 -3.94
N GLU A 133 12.51 6.04 -4.18
CA GLU A 133 12.06 4.68 -3.85
C GLU A 133 12.91 3.61 -4.53
N GLU A 134 13.41 3.87 -5.73
CA GLU A 134 14.26 2.93 -6.44
C GLU A 134 15.61 2.70 -5.74
N GLU A 135 16.06 3.67 -4.96
CA GLU A 135 17.30 3.56 -4.19
C GLU A 135 17.09 3.00 -2.80
N CYS A 136 15.85 2.90 -2.35
CA CYS A 136 15.52 2.38 -1.02
C CYS A 136 15.36 0.86 -1.01
N PHE A 137 15.14 0.25 -2.17
CA PHE A 137 14.87 -1.19 -2.28
C PHE A 137 15.74 -1.81 -3.37
N GLU A 138 16.07 -3.10 -3.19
CA GLU A 138 16.90 -3.83 -4.16
C GLU A 138 16.25 -3.89 -5.53
N PHE A 139 14.91 -4.00 -5.57
CA PHE A 139 14.16 -4.04 -6.80
C PHE A 139 12.73 -3.57 -6.52
N VAL A 140 12.25 -2.68 -7.39
CA VAL A 140 10.86 -2.21 -7.31
C VAL A 140 10.15 -2.74 -8.56
N PRO A 141 9.10 -3.58 -8.41
CA PRO A 141 8.47 -4.25 -9.56
C PRO A 141 7.49 -3.34 -10.29
N TYR A 142 8.01 -2.52 -11.19
CA TYR A 142 7.17 -1.69 -12.05
C TYR A 142 6.71 -2.49 -13.26
N ALA A 143 5.44 -2.31 -13.64
CA ALA A 143 4.95 -2.80 -14.91
C ALA A 143 5.21 -1.71 -15.95
N GLY A 144 5.85 -2.10 -17.04
CA GLY A 144 6.23 -1.18 -18.11
C GLY A 144 5.09 -0.50 -18.84
#